data_12dc1462dc0198292287fc9bb7b35512
#
_entry.id   12dc1462dc0198292287fc9bb7b35512
#
_cell.length_a   1.000
_cell.length_b   1.000
_cell.length_c   1.000
_cell.angle_alpha   90.00
_cell.angle_beta   90.00
_cell.angle_gamma   90.00
#
_symmetry.space_group_name_H-M   'P 1'
#
loop_
_entity.id
_entity.type
_entity.pdbx_description
1 polymer ?
#
loop_
_entity_poly.entity_id
_entity_poly.type
_entity_poly.pdbx_seq_one_letter_code
_entity_poly.pdbx_strand_id
1 'polypeptide(L)'
;MKKITCGAKKKQPKIKTEMTGKGLTVHGGLLPVLNFMDKLYFFKAVETALHKQRGANAKYQFADAVQMIVIGVITGATAMTQVAAVWADDVLRRMAGYEKTPVDTSLGRIMKEASYRDVTAMEGLIHRFRTKVWKRAVRSGTYLKSAMSVMWLDVDSTVDGVFGKQEGAAKGYNPGKKGQESYHPLMGFVSETKEVLHSWFRTGSAYTSNGAVEFMKECLARIKKGVKVIVRADSGFFDGSLLDYLEATCSGYLIKVKLKNLNALLERQIWKAIDSKKLPGWEQAEFEYKCTTWSKSRKFIAVRQLIGIEQGLIELREYQSFCYVTTENLTPYAAHKKYGERATCETWIEECKTQMNAGHIRTSEFWANSALFQCAILAYNLLKWMALLTGGAVRQWEIKTMRLWLIRVAGKLTEGGRQLTLKLPRRFLHQEEWQLWERMSLTIF
;
A
#
# COMPACT_ATOMS: atom_id res chain seq x y z
N MET A 1 7.26 40.03 21.96
CA MET A 1 6.32 38.90 21.85
C MET A 1 5.03 39.26 22.59
N LYS A 2 3.93 39.54 21.88
CA LYS A 2 2.62 39.75 22.53
C LYS A 2 2.14 38.40 23.05
N LYS A 3 1.93 38.24 24.34
CA LYS A 3 1.24 37.08 24.93
C LYS A 3 -0.15 37.02 24.33
N ILE A 4 -0.43 35.96 23.59
CA ILE A 4 -1.81 35.60 23.15
C ILE A 4 -2.48 35.06 24.41
N THR A 5 -3.22 35.92 25.12
CA THR A 5 -4.11 35.48 26.19
C THR A 5 -5.26 34.73 25.56
N CYS A 6 -5.40 33.45 25.90
CA CYS A 6 -6.57 32.67 25.55
C CYS A 6 -7.80 33.37 26.16
N GLY A 7 -8.69 33.92 25.32
CA GLY A 7 -9.85 34.65 25.78
C GLY A 7 -10.71 33.79 26.69
N ALA A 8 -11.32 34.38 27.72
CA ALA A 8 -12.23 33.67 28.61
C ALA A 8 -13.28 32.88 27.81
N LYS A 9 -13.50 31.60 28.17
CA LYS A 9 -14.46 30.71 27.52
C LYS A 9 -15.85 31.35 27.56
N LYS A 10 -16.34 31.81 26.41
CA LYS A 10 -17.68 32.38 26.31
C LYS A 10 -18.71 31.29 26.62
N LYS A 11 -19.82 31.69 27.29
CA LYS A 11 -20.94 30.79 27.54
C LYS A 11 -21.40 30.19 26.21
N GLN A 12 -21.60 28.88 26.18
CA GLN A 12 -22.05 28.16 24.99
C GLN A 12 -23.42 28.71 24.56
N PRO A 13 -23.60 29.12 23.31
CA PRO A 13 -24.90 29.61 22.83
C PRO A 13 -25.94 28.47 22.85
N LYS A 14 -27.19 28.80 23.04
CA LYS A 14 -28.29 27.84 22.85
C LYS A 14 -28.45 27.58 21.36
N ILE A 15 -28.29 26.32 20.97
CA ILE A 15 -28.38 25.88 19.57
C ILE A 15 -29.60 24.99 19.41
N LYS A 16 -30.49 25.33 18.48
CA LYS A 16 -31.62 24.51 18.06
C LYS A 16 -31.18 23.63 16.89
N THR A 17 -31.51 22.34 16.94
CA THR A 17 -31.24 21.39 15.84
C THR A 17 -32.50 21.21 14.99
N GLU A 18 -32.34 21.30 13.67
CA GLU A 18 -33.42 21.07 12.70
C GLU A 18 -32.92 20.17 11.57
N MET A 19 -33.71 19.16 11.18
CA MET A 19 -33.38 18.20 10.13
C MET A 19 -33.98 18.62 8.78
N THR A 20 -33.66 19.81 8.34
CA THR A 20 -34.23 20.45 7.12
C THR A 20 -33.24 20.59 5.98
N GLY A 21 -31.96 20.19 6.18
CA GLY A 21 -30.89 20.31 5.20
C GLY A 21 -31.08 19.34 4.03
N LYS A 22 -31.20 19.88 2.80
CA LYS A 22 -31.22 19.07 1.57
C LYS A 22 -29.92 19.19 0.80
N GLY A 23 -29.51 18.10 0.15
CA GLY A 23 -28.33 18.07 -0.73
C GLY A 23 -27.01 18.23 0.03
N LEU A 24 -26.95 17.90 1.32
CA LEU A 24 -25.73 17.95 2.13
C LEU A 24 -24.97 16.64 2.06
N THR A 25 -23.65 16.71 2.03
CA THR A 25 -22.74 15.56 2.11
C THR A 25 -21.52 15.89 2.94
N VAL A 26 -20.95 14.88 3.58
CA VAL A 26 -19.61 14.96 4.20
C VAL A 26 -18.51 14.49 3.25
N HIS A 27 -18.87 14.04 2.05
CA HIS A 27 -18.01 13.43 1.06
C HIS A 27 -17.79 14.34 -0.17
N GLY A 28 -17.88 15.67 -0.04
CA GLY A 28 -17.68 16.59 -1.16
C GLY A 28 -16.31 16.45 -1.85
N GLY A 29 -15.29 16.06 -1.09
CA GLY A 29 -13.97 15.81 -1.63
C GLY A 29 -13.83 14.52 -2.45
N LEU A 30 -14.87 13.67 -2.54
CA LEU A 30 -14.88 12.53 -3.45
C LEU A 30 -15.05 12.94 -4.92
N LEU A 31 -15.59 14.12 -5.22
CA LEU A 31 -15.76 14.56 -6.62
C LEU A 31 -14.46 14.52 -7.42
N PRO A 32 -13.31 15.05 -6.93
CA PRO A 32 -12.03 14.87 -7.62
C PRO A 32 -11.62 13.40 -7.81
N VAL A 33 -11.90 12.52 -6.85
CA VAL A 33 -11.60 11.09 -6.98
C VAL A 33 -12.44 10.46 -8.08
N LEU A 34 -13.74 10.73 -8.13
CA LEU A 34 -14.65 10.26 -9.18
C LEU A 34 -14.22 10.77 -10.55
N ASN A 35 -13.85 12.06 -10.67
CA ASN A 35 -13.33 12.63 -11.90
C ASN A 35 -12.05 11.93 -12.37
N PHE A 36 -11.11 11.66 -11.45
CA PHE A 36 -9.89 10.93 -11.76
C PHE A 36 -10.19 9.50 -12.22
N MET A 37 -11.11 8.80 -11.56
CA MET A 37 -11.56 7.47 -11.95
C MET A 37 -12.18 7.49 -13.35
N ASP A 38 -13.00 8.49 -13.65
CA ASP A 38 -13.60 8.67 -14.98
C ASP A 38 -12.53 8.90 -16.06
N LYS A 39 -11.56 9.79 -15.83
CA LYS A 39 -10.43 10.05 -16.76
C LYS A 39 -9.54 8.82 -16.97
N LEU A 40 -9.44 7.91 -15.99
CA LEU A 40 -8.80 6.60 -16.15
C LEU A 40 -9.63 5.61 -16.97
N TYR A 41 -10.90 5.92 -17.25
CA TYR A 41 -11.92 4.97 -17.76
C TYR A 41 -12.13 3.80 -16.79
N PHE A 42 -12.07 4.09 -15.49
CA PHE A 42 -12.15 3.09 -14.43
C PHE A 42 -13.45 2.28 -14.50
N PHE A 43 -14.60 2.96 -14.51
CA PHE A 43 -15.92 2.32 -14.46
C PHE A 43 -16.10 1.35 -15.63
N LYS A 44 -15.91 1.81 -16.86
CA LYS A 44 -16.01 0.98 -18.06
C LYS A 44 -14.99 -0.16 -18.06
N ALA A 45 -13.78 0.09 -17.57
CA ALA A 45 -12.75 -0.94 -17.50
C ALA A 45 -13.09 -2.05 -16.51
N VAL A 46 -13.65 -1.70 -15.35
CA VAL A 46 -14.11 -2.65 -14.33
C VAL A 46 -15.30 -3.46 -14.87
N GLU A 47 -16.28 -2.80 -15.48
CA GLU A 47 -17.43 -3.48 -16.13
C GLU A 47 -16.99 -4.49 -17.18
N THR A 48 -16.06 -4.11 -18.06
CA THR A 48 -15.58 -4.99 -19.12
C THR A 48 -14.78 -6.18 -18.57
N ALA A 49 -13.89 -5.94 -17.59
CA ALA A 49 -13.01 -6.98 -17.08
C ALA A 49 -13.69 -7.94 -16.11
N LEU A 50 -14.71 -7.46 -15.39
CA LEU A 50 -15.44 -8.21 -14.36
C LEU A 50 -16.88 -8.53 -14.78
N HIS A 51 -17.12 -8.57 -16.09
CA HIS A 51 -18.43 -8.95 -16.61
C HIS A 51 -18.78 -10.38 -16.21
N LYS A 52 -19.90 -10.54 -15.52
CA LYS A 52 -20.47 -11.84 -15.16
C LYS A 52 -21.90 -11.91 -15.67
N GLN A 53 -22.24 -13.06 -16.26
CA GLN A 53 -23.62 -13.32 -16.58
C GLN A 53 -24.36 -13.66 -15.29
N ARG A 54 -25.18 -12.75 -14.82
CA ARG A 54 -26.05 -12.93 -13.66
C ARG A 54 -27.50 -13.15 -14.14
N GLY A 55 -28.32 -13.74 -13.28
CA GLY A 55 -29.72 -14.02 -13.64
C GLY A 55 -30.46 -12.75 -14.13
N ALA A 56 -31.45 -12.95 -14.99
CA ALA A 56 -32.19 -11.85 -15.65
C ALA A 56 -32.77 -10.80 -14.68
N ASN A 57 -33.07 -11.19 -13.42
CA ASN A 57 -33.57 -10.32 -12.37
C ASN A 57 -32.48 -9.66 -11.51
N ALA A 58 -31.20 -9.82 -11.84
CA ALA A 58 -30.11 -9.21 -11.08
C ALA A 58 -30.06 -7.72 -11.31
N LYS A 59 -30.41 -6.92 -10.26
CA LYS A 59 -30.41 -5.46 -10.32
C LYS A 59 -28.99 -4.86 -10.34
N TYR A 60 -28.00 -5.57 -9.80
CA TYR A 60 -26.61 -5.11 -9.68
C TYR A 60 -25.68 -6.16 -10.23
N GLN A 61 -24.65 -5.74 -10.92
CA GLN A 61 -23.59 -6.60 -11.46
C GLN A 61 -22.45 -6.76 -10.44
N PHE A 62 -21.59 -7.75 -10.65
CA PHE A 62 -20.39 -7.94 -9.83
C PHE A 62 -19.47 -6.71 -9.92
N ALA A 63 -19.34 -6.12 -11.10
CA ALA A 63 -18.60 -4.89 -11.34
C ALA A 63 -19.12 -3.70 -10.49
N ASP A 64 -20.44 -3.54 -10.36
CA ASP A 64 -21.03 -2.48 -9.53
C ASP A 64 -20.62 -2.63 -8.07
N ALA A 65 -20.66 -3.86 -7.53
CA ALA A 65 -20.25 -4.11 -6.16
C ALA A 65 -18.76 -3.77 -5.95
N VAL A 66 -17.88 -4.16 -6.88
CA VAL A 66 -16.45 -3.82 -6.81
C VAL A 66 -16.25 -2.30 -6.84
N GLN A 67 -16.90 -1.57 -7.74
CA GLN A 67 -16.83 -0.10 -7.82
C GLN A 67 -17.28 0.55 -6.51
N MET A 68 -18.42 0.13 -5.98
CA MET A 68 -18.97 0.65 -4.74
C MET A 68 -18.09 0.36 -3.52
N ILE A 69 -17.52 -0.84 -3.45
CA ILE A 69 -16.61 -1.21 -2.35
C ILE A 69 -15.31 -0.39 -2.43
N VAL A 70 -14.72 -0.23 -3.61
CA VAL A 70 -13.52 0.61 -3.80
C VAL A 70 -13.76 2.03 -3.30
N ILE A 71 -14.87 2.66 -3.71
CA ILE A 71 -15.23 4.01 -3.27
C ILE A 71 -15.52 4.05 -1.75
N GLY A 72 -16.25 3.06 -1.22
CA GLY A 72 -16.51 2.94 0.20
C GLY A 72 -15.23 2.81 1.02
N VAL A 73 -14.26 2.01 0.58
CA VAL A 73 -12.94 1.87 1.22
C VAL A 73 -12.15 3.19 1.16
N ILE A 74 -12.21 3.93 0.06
CA ILE A 74 -11.59 5.26 -0.04
C ILE A 74 -12.13 6.20 1.04
N THR A 75 -13.43 6.17 1.33
CA THR A 75 -14.02 7.00 2.40
C THR A 75 -13.70 6.51 3.81
N GLY A 76 -13.22 5.28 3.95
CA GLY A 76 -12.81 4.66 5.21
C GLY A 76 -13.78 3.61 5.75
N ALA A 77 -14.66 3.06 4.92
CA ALA A 77 -15.52 1.94 5.32
C ALA A 77 -14.68 0.70 5.68
N THR A 78 -14.98 0.09 6.82
CA THR A 78 -14.29 -1.10 7.38
C THR A 78 -15.16 -2.36 7.36
N ALA A 79 -16.43 -2.23 6.93
CA ALA A 79 -17.41 -3.31 6.87
C ALA A 79 -18.39 -3.07 5.71
N MET A 80 -19.07 -4.12 5.24
CA MET A 80 -20.09 -4.01 4.19
C MET A 80 -21.25 -3.08 4.61
N THR A 81 -21.63 -3.11 5.89
CA THR A 81 -22.62 -2.19 6.46
C THR A 81 -22.22 -0.73 6.32
N GLN A 82 -20.92 -0.43 6.52
CA GLN A 82 -20.40 0.93 6.35
C GLN A 82 -20.28 1.32 4.88
N VAL A 83 -19.96 0.39 3.98
CA VAL A 83 -20.02 0.63 2.52
C VAL A 83 -21.45 1.01 2.14
N ALA A 84 -22.45 0.26 2.58
CA ALA A 84 -23.86 0.57 2.32
C ALA A 84 -24.28 1.92 2.93
N ALA A 85 -23.81 2.23 4.15
CA ALA A 85 -24.07 3.53 4.80
C ALA A 85 -23.46 4.72 4.03
N VAL A 86 -22.25 4.58 3.49
CA VAL A 86 -21.64 5.60 2.61
C VAL A 86 -22.50 5.83 1.37
N TRP A 87 -23.02 4.77 0.77
CA TRP A 87 -23.89 4.86 -0.41
C TRP A 87 -25.34 5.25 -0.10
N ALA A 88 -25.73 5.35 1.16
CA ALA A 88 -26.98 5.99 1.57
C ALA A 88 -26.97 7.51 1.37
N ASP A 89 -25.79 8.13 1.18
CA ASP A 89 -25.65 9.56 0.84
C ASP A 89 -26.16 9.83 -0.58
N ASP A 90 -27.28 10.57 -0.68
CA ASP A 90 -27.90 10.93 -1.97
C ASP A 90 -26.98 11.75 -2.86
N VAL A 91 -26.18 12.63 -2.27
CA VAL A 91 -25.27 13.50 -3.02
C VAL A 91 -24.18 12.65 -3.64
N LEU A 92 -23.61 11.70 -2.88
CA LEU A 92 -22.61 10.78 -3.42
C LEU A 92 -23.19 9.95 -4.55
N ARG A 93 -24.40 9.38 -4.39
CA ARG A 93 -25.03 8.59 -5.46
C ARG A 93 -25.19 9.42 -6.74
N ARG A 94 -25.69 10.66 -6.62
CA ARG A 94 -25.86 11.56 -7.77
C ARG A 94 -24.53 11.95 -8.42
N MET A 95 -23.48 12.21 -7.62
CA MET A 95 -22.14 12.50 -8.15
C MET A 95 -21.54 11.30 -8.91
N ALA A 96 -21.79 10.08 -8.43
CA ALA A 96 -21.29 8.86 -9.03
C ALA A 96 -22.20 8.27 -10.13
N GLY A 97 -23.37 8.89 -10.39
CA GLY A 97 -24.32 8.44 -11.42
C GLY A 97 -25.16 7.22 -11.05
N TYR A 98 -25.31 6.90 -9.75
CA TYR A 98 -26.15 5.80 -9.29
C TYR A 98 -27.52 6.28 -8.79
N GLU A 99 -28.59 5.73 -9.33
CA GLU A 99 -29.94 5.99 -8.81
C GLU A 99 -30.21 5.23 -7.51
N LYS A 100 -29.81 3.98 -7.46
CA LYS A 100 -30.01 3.06 -6.33
C LYS A 100 -28.75 2.27 -6.07
N THR A 101 -28.55 1.89 -4.82
CA THR A 101 -27.40 1.09 -4.39
C THR A 101 -27.87 -0.12 -3.59
N PRO A 102 -27.12 -1.25 -3.64
CA PRO A 102 -27.47 -2.44 -2.88
C PRO A 102 -27.25 -2.22 -1.39
N VAL A 103 -28.05 -2.93 -0.58
CA VAL A 103 -27.80 -3.05 0.87
C VAL A 103 -26.59 -3.95 1.13
N ASP A 104 -26.08 -3.91 2.35
CA ASP A 104 -24.87 -4.64 2.78
C ASP A 104 -24.93 -6.15 2.53
N THR A 105 -26.06 -6.79 2.85
CA THR A 105 -26.26 -8.22 2.61
C THR A 105 -26.23 -8.57 1.13
N SER A 106 -26.70 -7.68 0.27
CA SER A 106 -26.64 -7.84 -1.20
C SER A 106 -25.20 -7.70 -1.70
N LEU A 107 -24.43 -6.69 -1.20
CA LEU A 107 -23.02 -6.53 -1.51
C LEU A 107 -22.24 -7.79 -1.12
N GLY A 108 -22.41 -8.28 0.11
CA GLY A 108 -21.75 -9.48 0.59
C GLY A 108 -22.05 -10.71 -0.27
N ARG A 109 -23.33 -10.89 -0.66
CA ARG A 109 -23.74 -12.00 -1.54
C ARG A 109 -23.15 -11.91 -2.93
N ILE A 110 -23.10 -10.70 -3.52
CA ILE A 110 -22.49 -10.49 -4.83
C ILE A 110 -20.99 -10.80 -4.77
N MET A 111 -20.28 -10.35 -3.71
CA MET A 111 -18.84 -10.62 -3.57
C MET A 111 -18.52 -12.10 -3.39
N LYS A 112 -19.43 -12.92 -2.83
CA LYS A 112 -19.26 -14.38 -2.74
C LYS A 112 -19.25 -15.10 -4.09
N GLU A 113 -19.67 -14.43 -5.16
CA GLU A 113 -19.58 -14.95 -6.53
C GLU A 113 -18.17 -14.80 -7.13
N ALA A 114 -17.23 -14.18 -6.39
CA ALA A 114 -15.85 -14.00 -6.85
C ALA A 114 -15.16 -15.33 -7.12
N SER A 115 -14.31 -15.36 -8.12
CA SER A 115 -13.51 -16.50 -8.54
C SER A 115 -12.04 -16.08 -8.71
N TYR A 116 -11.15 -17.07 -8.89
CA TYR A 116 -9.76 -16.83 -9.27
C TYR A 116 -9.63 -15.92 -10.50
N ARG A 117 -10.48 -16.13 -11.52
CA ARG A 117 -10.48 -15.31 -12.75
C ARG A 117 -10.76 -13.84 -12.47
N ASP A 118 -11.69 -13.57 -11.56
CA ASP A 118 -12.03 -12.17 -11.19
C ASP A 118 -10.88 -11.50 -10.47
N VAL A 119 -10.22 -12.20 -9.56
CA VAL A 119 -9.03 -11.69 -8.84
C VAL A 119 -7.91 -11.37 -9.83
N THR A 120 -7.60 -12.30 -10.75
CA THR A 120 -6.59 -12.08 -11.80
C THR A 120 -6.96 -10.91 -12.72
N ALA A 121 -8.24 -10.76 -13.05
CA ALA A 121 -8.72 -9.62 -13.84
C ALA A 121 -8.54 -8.29 -13.09
N MET A 122 -8.78 -8.25 -11.76
CA MET A 122 -8.53 -7.07 -10.92
C MET A 122 -7.05 -6.70 -10.88
N GLU A 123 -6.16 -7.67 -10.74
CA GLU A 123 -4.70 -7.46 -10.80
C GLU A 123 -4.28 -6.88 -12.17
N GLY A 124 -4.86 -7.39 -13.25
CA GLY A 124 -4.68 -6.86 -14.60
C GLY A 124 -5.16 -5.41 -14.75
N LEU A 125 -6.31 -5.07 -14.14
CA LEU A 125 -6.82 -3.69 -14.09
C LEU A 125 -5.87 -2.76 -13.36
N ILE A 126 -5.36 -3.16 -12.18
CA ILE A 126 -4.39 -2.38 -11.41
C ILE A 126 -3.14 -2.10 -12.25
N HIS A 127 -2.59 -3.10 -12.93
CA HIS A 127 -1.44 -2.93 -13.83
C HIS A 127 -1.75 -1.97 -14.98
N ARG A 128 -2.91 -2.08 -15.63
CA ARG A 128 -3.35 -1.21 -16.74
C ARG A 128 -3.47 0.25 -16.30
N PHE A 129 -4.10 0.50 -15.16
CA PHE A 129 -4.24 1.85 -14.61
C PHE A 129 -2.89 2.46 -14.22
N ARG A 130 -2.03 1.70 -13.55
CA ARG A 130 -0.65 2.09 -13.23
C ARG A 130 0.10 2.55 -14.48
N THR A 131 0.05 1.77 -15.54
CA THR A 131 0.76 2.08 -16.79
C THR A 131 0.33 3.44 -17.36
N LYS A 132 -0.98 3.77 -17.31
CA LYS A 132 -1.48 5.09 -17.71
C LYS A 132 -0.96 6.20 -16.79
N VAL A 133 -1.06 5.97 -15.48
CA VAL A 133 -0.61 6.95 -14.46
C VAL A 133 0.88 7.23 -14.58
N TRP A 134 1.72 6.22 -14.70
CA TRP A 134 3.16 6.41 -14.85
C TRP A 134 3.53 7.16 -16.14
N LYS A 135 2.88 6.82 -17.27
CA LYS A 135 3.07 7.58 -18.52
C LYS A 135 2.74 9.06 -18.34
N ARG A 136 1.66 9.37 -17.62
CA ARG A 136 1.27 10.74 -17.33
C ARG A 136 2.23 11.42 -16.36
N ALA A 137 2.63 10.76 -15.27
CA ALA A 137 3.56 11.29 -14.28
C ALA A 137 4.90 11.68 -14.91
N VAL A 138 5.42 10.87 -15.85
CA VAL A 138 6.63 11.19 -16.61
C VAL A 138 6.42 12.41 -17.52
N ARG A 139 5.26 12.50 -18.21
CA ARG A 139 4.96 13.64 -19.09
C ARG A 139 4.78 14.95 -18.32
N SER A 140 4.12 14.90 -17.17
CA SER A 140 3.89 16.09 -16.32
C SER A 140 5.09 16.50 -15.47
N GLY A 141 6.18 15.73 -15.48
CA GLY A 141 7.36 16.00 -14.65
C GLY A 141 7.18 15.71 -13.16
N THR A 142 6.03 15.17 -12.74
CA THR A 142 5.80 14.79 -11.33
C THR A 142 6.56 13.54 -10.90
N TYR A 143 7.07 12.77 -11.88
CA TYR A 143 7.93 11.63 -11.68
C TYR A 143 9.07 11.68 -12.69
N LEU A 144 10.31 11.87 -12.22
CA LEU A 144 11.47 12.07 -13.08
C LEU A 144 11.80 10.80 -13.89
N LYS A 145 12.20 10.98 -15.16
CA LYS A 145 12.62 9.87 -16.03
C LYS A 145 13.76 9.04 -15.42
N SER A 146 14.68 9.68 -14.69
CA SER A 146 15.79 9.00 -14.00
C SER A 146 15.30 8.01 -12.93
N ALA A 147 14.20 8.30 -12.24
CA ALA A 147 13.59 7.37 -11.30
C ALA A 147 12.97 6.15 -12.00
N MET A 148 12.72 6.23 -13.31
CA MET A 148 12.26 5.09 -14.11
C MET A 148 13.40 4.23 -14.66
N SER A 149 14.68 4.63 -14.52
CA SER A 149 15.82 3.82 -14.93
C SER A 149 16.24 2.81 -13.86
N VAL A 150 16.07 3.17 -12.60
CA VAL A 150 16.31 2.30 -11.42
C VAL A 150 15.09 2.39 -10.52
N MET A 151 14.57 1.24 -10.11
CA MET A 151 13.39 1.11 -9.27
C MET A 151 13.68 0.21 -8.08
N TRP A 152 13.38 0.69 -6.89
CA TRP A 152 13.43 -0.13 -5.67
C TRP A 152 12.07 -0.79 -5.43
N LEU A 153 12.11 -2.12 -5.37
CA LEU A 153 10.93 -2.94 -5.09
C LEU A 153 11.05 -3.52 -3.68
N ASP A 154 10.27 -3.00 -2.77
CA ASP A 154 10.18 -3.50 -1.40
C ASP A 154 9.17 -4.65 -1.34
N VAL A 155 9.62 -5.84 -0.94
CA VAL A 155 8.76 -7.01 -0.82
C VAL A 155 8.65 -7.43 0.62
N ASP A 156 7.41 -7.65 1.04
CA ASP A 156 7.11 -8.12 2.39
C ASP A 156 5.85 -8.95 2.43
N SER A 157 5.75 -9.80 3.44
CA SER A 157 4.55 -10.53 3.78
C SER A 157 3.91 -9.94 5.02
N THR A 158 2.60 -10.07 5.12
CA THR A 158 1.89 -9.63 6.32
C THR A 158 0.96 -10.72 6.81
N VAL A 159 0.73 -10.75 8.11
CA VAL A 159 -0.25 -11.65 8.72
C VAL A 159 -1.56 -10.91 8.89
N ASP A 160 -2.63 -11.52 8.41
CA ASP A 160 -3.98 -10.99 8.49
C ASP A 160 -4.85 -11.95 9.32
N GLY A 161 -4.87 -11.74 10.65
CA GLY A 161 -5.55 -12.58 11.63
C GLY A 161 -7.06 -12.60 11.42
N VAL A 162 -7.70 -13.76 11.53
CA VAL A 162 -9.15 -13.92 11.39
C VAL A 162 -9.78 -14.41 12.68
N PHE A 163 -11.06 -14.08 12.84
CA PHE A 163 -11.91 -14.61 13.92
C PHE A 163 -12.99 -15.46 13.26
N GLY A 164 -13.01 -16.76 13.56
CA GLY A 164 -13.94 -17.70 12.98
C GLY A 164 -13.34 -18.58 11.87
N LYS A 165 -14.15 -19.49 11.37
CA LYS A 165 -13.77 -20.46 10.32
C LYS A 165 -14.05 -19.86 8.95
N GLN A 166 -13.02 -19.34 8.31
CA GLN A 166 -13.07 -18.82 6.93
C GLN A 166 -12.24 -19.72 6.03
N GLU A 167 -12.71 -19.94 4.81
CA GLU A 167 -12.00 -20.74 3.83
C GLU A 167 -10.59 -20.21 3.59
N GLY A 168 -9.59 -21.09 3.59
CA GLY A 168 -8.17 -20.76 3.40
C GLY A 168 -7.48 -20.10 4.59
N ALA A 169 -8.21 -19.75 5.66
CA ALA A 169 -7.58 -19.35 6.91
C ALA A 169 -6.95 -20.58 7.59
N ALA A 170 -5.74 -20.42 8.09
CA ALA A 170 -5.01 -21.50 8.75
C ALA A 170 -4.08 -20.96 9.82
N LYS A 171 -3.71 -21.83 10.75
CA LYS A 171 -2.65 -21.57 11.72
C LYS A 171 -1.30 -21.62 10.98
N GLY A 172 -0.55 -20.54 11.05
CA GLY A 172 0.77 -20.42 10.41
C GLY A 172 1.69 -19.54 11.23
N TYR A 173 2.73 -19.00 10.57
CA TYR A 173 3.62 -18.05 11.20
C TYR A 173 2.87 -16.75 11.55
N ASN A 174 2.65 -16.55 12.85
CA ASN A 174 2.04 -15.34 13.38
C ASN A 174 2.78 -14.93 14.66
N PRO A 175 3.78 -14.03 14.57
CA PRO A 175 4.57 -13.63 15.72
C PRO A 175 3.76 -12.84 16.76
N GLY A 176 2.71 -12.15 16.36
CA GLY A 176 1.87 -11.35 17.25
C GLY A 176 0.85 -12.16 18.05
N LYS A 177 0.31 -13.24 17.46
CA LYS A 177 -0.71 -14.09 18.10
C LYS A 177 -0.54 -15.55 17.67
N LYS A 178 0.29 -16.29 18.42
CA LYS A 178 0.54 -17.71 18.16
C LYS A 178 -0.77 -18.52 18.22
N GLY A 179 -0.99 -19.38 17.21
CA GLY A 179 -2.14 -20.27 17.15
C GLY A 179 -3.44 -19.65 16.63
N GLN A 180 -3.47 -18.35 16.32
CA GLN A 180 -4.60 -17.70 15.64
C GLN A 180 -4.61 -18.08 14.15
N GLU A 181 -5.78 -18.42 13.63
CA GLU A 181 -5.99 -18.57 12.20
C GLU A 181 -5.81 -17.22 11.49
N SER A 182 -5.21 -17.24 10.30
CA SER A 182 -4.88 -16.03 9.57
C SER A 182 -4.81 -16.32 8.07
N TYR A 183 -4.77 -15.26 7.27
CA TYR A 183 -4.22 -15.26 5.92
C TYR A 183 -2.80 -14.70 5.95
N HIS A 184 -2.03 -14.96 4.88
CA HIS A 184 -0.65 -14.51 4.81
C HIS A 184 -0.36 -13.82 3.45
N PRO A 185 -0.94 -12.63 3.20
CA PRO A 185 -0.72 -11.88 1.98
C PRO A 185 0.75 -11.56 1.75
N LEU A 186 1.14 -11.52 0.47
CA LEU A 186 2.44 -11.09 -0.01
C LEU A 186 2.27 -9.84 -0.87
N MET A 187 3.08 -8.82 -0.64
CA MET A 187 2.97 -7.53 -1.32
C MET A 187 4.33 -7.02 -1.78
N GLY A 188 4.37 -6.46 -3.00
CA GLY A 188 5.51 -5.74 -3.53
C GLY A 188 5.17 -4.27 -3.75
N PHE A 189 5.96 -3.37 -3.18
CA PHE A 189 5.77 -1.92 -3.26
C PHE A 189 6.87 -1.27 -4.10
N VAL A 190 6.48 -0.34 -4.96
CA VAL A 190 7.44 0.56 -5.61
C VAL A 190 7.79 1.68 -4.64
N SER A 191 9.04 1.71 -4.19
CA SER A 191 9.51 2.64 -3.15
C SER A 191 9.33 4.10 -3.56
N GLU A 192 9.58 4.43 -4.82
CA GLU A 192 9.52 5.79 -5.34
C GLU A 192 8.10 6.34 -5.42
N THR A 193 7.10 5.49 -5.63
CA THR A 193 5.69 5.90 -5.79
C THR A 193 4.82 5.48 -4.63
N LYS A 194 5.34 4.65 -3.72
CA LYS A 194 4.66 4.12 -2.53
C LYS A 194 3.41 3.30 -2.85
N GLU A 195 3.25 2.85 -4.09
CA GLU A 195 2.12 2.05 -4.54
C GLU A 195 2.39 0.56 -4.45
N VAL A 196 1.34 -0.24 -4.33
CA VAL A 196 1.44 -1.69 -4.46
C VAL A 196 1.59 -2.05 -5.94
N LEU A 197 2.75 -2.59 -6.32
CA LEU A 197 3.00 -3.08 -7.68
C LEU A 197 2.20 -4.35 -7.97
N HIS A 198 2.26 -5.29 -7.03
CA HIS A 198 1.58 -6.58 -7.11
C HIS A 198 1.33 -7.14 -5.72
N SER A 199 0.33 -7.99 -5.60
CA SER A 199 0.00 -8.61 -4.32
C SER A 199 -0.68 -9.96 -4.52
N TRP A 200 -0.36 -10.92 -3.64
CA TRP A 200 -1.04 -12.20 -3.54
C TRP A 200 -1.80 -12.28 -2.22
N PHE A 201 -3.06 -12.65 -2.27
CA PHE A 201 -3.81 -13.07 -1.10
C PHE A 201 -3.62 -14.58 -0.93
N ARG A 202 -2.94 -15.00 0.16
CA ARG A 202 -2.52 -16.39 0.38
C ARG A 202 -3.17 -16.98 1.63
N THR A 203 -3.28 -18.30 1.66
CA THR A 203 -3.72 -19.06 2.85
C THR A 203 -2.76 -18.85 4.02
N GLY A 204 -3.25 -19.04 5.23
CA GLY A 204 -2.46 -18.81 6.44
C GLY A 204 -1.31 -19.79 6.65
N SER A 205 -1.32 -20.95 5.99
CA SER A 205 -0.25 -21.95 6.03
C SER A 205 0.96 -21.60 5.14
N ALA A 206 0.86 -20.55 4.32
CA ALA A 206 1.95 -20.14 3.43
C ALA A 206 3.10 -19.51 4.22
N TYR A 207 4.32 -20.00 4.02
CA TYR A 207 5.55 -19.34 4.49
C TYR A 207 5.95 -18.20 3.55
N THR A 208 6.74 -17.25 4.06
CA THR A 208 7.17 -16.07 3.29
C THR A 208 7.89 -16.46 1.98
N SER A 209 8.79 -17.44 2.03
CA SER A 209 9.55 -17.93 0.85
C SER A 209 8.72 -18.74 -0.14
N ASN A 210 7.54 -19.27 0.27
CA ASN A 210 6.73 -20.11 -0.63
C ASN A 210 6.21 -19.28 -1.80
N GLY A 211 6.61 -19.67 -3.03
CA GLY A 211 6.23 -18.95 -4.25
C GLY A 211 6.94 -17.60 -4.45
N ALA A 212 8.01 -17.31 -3.71
CA ALA A 212 8.71 -16.03 -3.81
C ALA A 212 9.28 -15.79 -5.23
N VAL A 213 9.77 -16.85 -5.90
CA VAL A 213 10.27 -16.76 -7.28
C VAL A 213 9.12 -16.47 -8.24
N GLU A 214 7.99 -17.17 -8.14
CA GLU A 214 6.81 -16.97 -8.97
C GLU A 214 6.22 -15.58 -8.76
N PHE A 215 6.10 -15.14 -7.52
CA PHE A 215 5.68 -13.78 -7.20
C PHE A 215 6.60 -12.73 -7.83
N MET A 216 7.91 -12.96 -7.76
CA MET A 216 8.88 -12.05 -8.35
C MET A 216 8.80 -12.03 -9.89
N LYS A 217 8.57 -13.19 -10.53
CA LYS A 217 8.28 -13.27 -11.98
C LYS A 217 7.11 -12.36 -12.36
N GLU A 218 6.04 -12.42 -11.59
CA GLU A 218 4.85 -11.60 -11.82
C GLU A 218 5.10 -10.11 -11.54
N CYS A 219 5.89 -9.78 -10.51
CA CYS A 219 6.30 -8.39 -10.24
C CYS A 219 7.12 -7.83 -11.41
N LEU A 220 8.16 -8.52 -11.84
CA LEU A 220 9.05 -8.07 -12.92
C LEU A 220 8.32 -7.96 -14.26
N ALA A 221 7.36 -8.85 -14.56
CA ALA A 221 6.52 -8.77 -15.75
C ALA A 221 5.64 -7.51 -15.80
N ARG A 222 5.38 -6.87 -14.67
CA ARG A 222 4.59 -5.63 -14.55
C ARG A 222 5.43 -4.36 -14.69
N ILE A 223 6.75 -4.48 -14.79
CA ILE A 223 7.70 -3.38 -14.96
C ILE A 223 8.15 -3.31 -16.43
N LYS A 224 8.31 -2.10 -16.92
CA LYS A 224 8.78 -1.88 -18.29
C LYS A 224 10.19 -2.46 -18.49
N LYS A 225 10.41 -3.15 -19.60
CA LYS A 225 11.73 -3.65 -19.99
C LYS A 225 12.75 -2.50 -20.02
N GLY A 226 13.98 -2.78 -19.56
CA GLY A 226 15.08 -1.82 -19.47
C GLY A 226 15.13 -0.97 -18.19
N VAL A 227 14.19 -1.15 -17.28
CA VAL A 227 14.27 -0.59 -15.92
C VAL A 227 15.09 -1.55 -15.05
N LYS A 228 16.16 -1.07 -14.41
CA LYS A 228 16.89 -1.85 -13.40
C LYS A 228 16.03 -1.94 -12.14
N VAL A 229 15.68 -3.15 -11.73
CA VAL A 229 14.94 -3.37 -10.48
C VAL A 229 15.91 -3.82 -9.39
N ILE A 230 15.81 -3.22 -8.22
CA ILE A 230 16.58 -3.64 -7.03
C ILE A 230 15.56 -4.05 -5.97
N VAL A 231 15.58 -5.33 -5.60
CA VAL A 231 14.65 -5.91 -4.63
C VAL A 231 15.20 -5.72 -3.22
N ARG A 232 14.39 -5.13 -2.31
CA ARG A 232 14.66 -5.14 -0.88
C ARG A 232 13.66 -6.03 -0.16
N ALA A 233 14.16 -6.92 0.67
CA ALA A 233 13.30 -7.83 1.41
C ALA A 233 13.92 -8.22 2.76
N ASP A 234 13.07 -8.69 3.67
CA ASP A 234 13.51 -9.17 4.96
C ASP A 234 14.20 -10.55 4.87
N SER A 235 14.61 -11.05 6.00
CA SER A 235 15.30 -12.34 6.09
C SER A 235 14.43 -13.55 5.74
N GLY A 236 13.13 -13.39 5.63
CA GLY A 236 12.18 -14.42 5.16
C GLY A 236 12.33 -14.73 3.67
N PHE A 237 12.93 -13.80 2.92
CA PHE A 237 13.24 -13.94 1.48
C PHE A 237 14.70 -14.34 1.22
N PHE A 238 15.47 -14.65 2.25
CA PHE A 238 16.85 -15.13 2.08
C PHE A 238 16.84 -16.57 1.60
N ASP A 239 16.65 -16.74 0.29
CA ASP A 239 16.53 -18.03 -0.38
C ASP A 239 17.39 -18.08 -1.64
N GLY A 240 18.15 -19.18 -1.81
CA GLY A 240 19.10 -19.34 -2.92
C GLY A 240 18.43 -19.29 -4.28
N SER A 241 17.27 -19.92 -4.44
CA SER A 241 16.53 -19.97 -5.72
C SER A 241 16.03 -18.58 -6.12
N LEU A 242 15.61 -17.78 -5.15
CA LEU A 242 15.20 -16.39 -5.39
C LEU A 242 16.40 -15.55 -5.84
N LEU A 243 17.55 -15.68 -5.15
CA LEU A 243 18.78 -14.95 -5.51
C LEU A 243 19.27 -15.33 -6.90
N ASP A 244 19.30 -16.65 -7.22
CA ASP A 244 19.65 -17.14 -8.57
C ASP A 244 18.72 -16.56 -9.64
N TYR A 245 17.43 -16.53 -9.39
CA TYR A 245 16.45 -15.95 -10.32
C TYR A 245 16.66 -14.45 -10.55
N LEU A 246 16.88 -13.68 -9.47
CA LEU A 246 17.12 -12.23 -9.58
C LEU A 246 18.39 -11.94 -10.38
N GLU A 247 19.46 -12.69 -10.13
CA GLU A 247 20.72 -12.57 -10.86
C GLU A 247 20.57 -12.96 -12.34
N ALA A 248 19.81 -14.02 -12.64
CA ALA A 248 19.52 -14.45 -14.01
C ALA A 248 18.71 -13.42 -14.81
N THR A 249 17.91 -12.61 -14.13
CA THR A 249 17.09 -11.53 -14.74
C THR A 249 17.79 -10.17 -14.72
N CYS A 250 19.08 -10.11 -14.36
CA CYS A 250 19.84 -8.87 -14.19
C CYS A 250 19.21 -7.88 -13.20
N SER A 251 18.43 -8.39 -12.23
CA SER A 251 17.86 -7.61 -11.14
C SER A 251 18.83 -7.53 -9.98
N GLY A 252 18.92 -6.37 -9.34
CA GLY A 252 19.69 -6.21 -8.11
C GLY A 252 18.88 -6.64 -6.88
N TYR A 253 19.57 -6.83 -5.78
CA TYR A 253 18.93 -7.06 -4.49
C TYR A 253 19.74 -6.55 -3.31
N LEU A 254 19.05 -6.32 -2.20
CA LEU A 254 19.56 -6.02 -0.87
C LEU A 254 18.65 -6.72 0.16
N ILE A 255 19.05 -7.90 0.61
CA ILE A 255 18.21 -8.78 1.44
C ILE A 255 18.93 -9.07 2.75
N LYS A 256 18.18 -9.00 3.86
CA LYS A 256 18.72 -9.32 5.20
C LYS A 256 19.05 -10.80 5.30
N VAL A 257 20.23 -11.11 5.81
CA VAL A 257 20.74 -12.49 5.94
C VAL A 257 20.06 -13.23 7.08
N LYS A 258 19.75 -14.51 6.86
CA LYS A 258 19.26 -15.45 7.87
C LYS A 258 20.07 -16.74 7.80
N LEU A 259 21.09 -16.82 8.64
CA LEU A 259 21.93 -18.01 8.80
C LEU A 259 21.96 -18.43 10.27
N LYS A 260 21.92 -19.75 10.54
CA LYS A 260 22.01 -20.27 11.90
C LYS A 260 23.36 -19.95 12.55
N ASN A 261 24.42 -19.92 11.76
CA ASN A 261 25.79 -19.66 12.17
C ASN A 261 26.24 -18.21 11.90
N LEU A 262 25.30 -17.25 11.75
CA LEU A 262 25.64 -15.90 11.37
C LEU A 262 26.61 -15.22 12.35
N ASN A 263 26.37 -15.35 13.65
CA ASN A 263 27.25 -14.73 14.67
C ASN A 263 28.68 -15.25 14.56
N ALA A 264 28.87 -16.58 14.51
CA ALA A 264 30.20 -17.17 14.35
C ALA A 264 30.88 -16.80 13.03
N LEU A 265 30.07 -16.55 11.97
CA LEU A 265 30.62 -16.07 10.70
C LEU A 265 31.07 -14.61 10.82
N LEU A 266 30.32 -13.76 11.50
CA LEU A 266 30.64 -12.35 11.70
C LEU A 266 31.84 -12.15 12.64
N GLU A 267 32.01 -12.97 13.67
CA GLU A 267 33.17 -12.95 14.57
C GLU A 267 34.52 -13.17 13.84
N ARG A 268 34.51 -13.93 12.75
CA ARG A 268 35.70 -14.20 11.93
C ARG A 268 36.03 -13.11 10.91
N GLN A 269 35.19 -12.06 10.79
CA GLN A 269 35.42 -11.03 9.79
C GLN A 269 36.38 -9.96 10.29
N ILE A 270 37.06 -9.31 9.33
CA ILE A 270 37.89 -8.15 9.62
C ILE A 270 36.98 -6.92 9.62
N TRP A 271 36.79 -6.33 10.79
CA TRP A 271 35.99 -5.15 10.98
C TRP A 271 36.83 -3.88 10.81
N LYS A 272 36.30 -2.91 10.05
CA LYS A 272 36.90 -1.61 9.84
C LYS A 272 36.02 -0.55 10.51
N ALA A 273 36.59 0.27 11.36
CA ALA A 273 35.89 1.41 11.94
C ALA A 273 35.41 2.35 10.82
N ILE A 274 34.22 2.90 11.00
CA ILE A 274 33.70 3.94 10.12
C ILE A 274 34.25 5.26 10.61
N ASP A 275 35.16 5.86 9.84
CA ASP A 275 35.79 7.14 10.18
C ASP A 275 34.77 8.27 10.01
N SER A 276 34.00 8.51 11.06
CA SER A 276 33.02 9.59 11.11
C SER A 276 32.76 10.00 12.55
N LYS A 277 32.97 11.28 12.85
CA LYS A 277 32.57 11.87 14.13
C LYS A 277 31.08 11.72 14.45
N LYS A 278 30.24 11.47 13.42
CA LYS A 278 28.79 11.27 13.56
C LYS A 278 28.41 9.82 13.85
N LEU A 279 29.36 8.89 13.78
CA LEU A 279 29.12 7.44 13.89
C LEU A 279 30.12 6.75 14.83
N PRO A 280 30.30 7.26 16.07
CA PRO A 280 31.21 6.63 17.01
C PRO A 280 30.74 5.21 17.32
N GLY A 281 31.69 4.25 17.36
CA GLY A 281 31.40 2.85 17.67
C GLY A 281 30.76 2.04 16.53
N TRP A 282 30.63 2.60 15.32
CA TRP A 282 30.20 1.85 14.15
C TRP A 282 31.41 1.25 13.41
N GLU A 283 31.26 -0.01 13.03
CA GLU A 283 32.22 -0.75 12.24
C GLU A 283 31.53 -1.45 11.07
N GLN A 284 32.29 -1.73 10.02
CA GLN A 284 31.78 -2.35 8.79
C GLN A 284 32.71 -3.44 8.28
N ALA A 285 32.13 -4.44 7.63
CA ALA A 285 32.84 -5.53 6.97
C ALA A 285 32.18 -5.88 5.63
N GLU A 286 32.98 -6.35 4.68
CA GLU A 286 32.55 -6.87 3.39
C GLU A 286 33.32 -8.16 3.12
N PHE A 287 32.61 -9.21 2.71
CA PHE A 287 33.20 -10.52 2.49
C PHE A 287 32.37 -11.35 1.50
N GLU A 288 33.00 -12.36 0.92
CA GLU A 288 32.34 -13.34 0.09
C GLU A 288 31.96 -14.56 0.93
N TYR A 289 30.74 -15.05 0.76
CA TYR A 289 30.30 -16.26 1.45
C TYR A 289 29.46 -17.16 0.52
N LYS A 290 29.67 -18.46 0.63
CA LYS A 290 28.94 -19.48 -0.10
C LYS A 290 28.20 -20.37 0.90
N CYS A 291 26.88 -20.34 0.90
CA CYS A 291 26.08 -21.33 1.62
C CYS A 291 26.25 -22.73 0.99
N THR A 292 26.13 -23.78 1.78
CA THR A 292 26.32 -25.15 1.33
C THR A 292 25.42 -25.56 0.15
N THR A 293 24.20 -24.98 0.11
CA THR A 293 23.22 -25.26 -0.94
C THR A 293 23.36 -24.37 -2.18
N TRP A 294 24.28 -23.40 -2.18
CA TRP A 294 24.43 -22.46 -3.28
C TRP A 294 25.45 -22.94 -4.30
N SER A 295 25.24 -22.62 -5.57
CA SER A 295 26.16 -22.94 -6.66
C SER A 295 27.42 -22.06 -6.62
N LYS A 296 27.33 -20.82 -6.15
CA LYS A 296 28.40 -19.81 -6.13
C LYS A 296 28.42 -19.00 -4.83
N SER A 297 29.55 -18.32 -4.58
CA SER A 297 29.67 -17.34 -3.52
C SER A 297 28.91 -16.06 -3.90
N ARG A 298 28.53 -15.29 -2.89
CA ARG A 298 27.87 -13.98 -3.03
C ARG A 298 28.48 -12.98 -2.08
N LYS A 299 28.40 -11.72 -2.45
CA LYS A 299 28.82 -10.57 -1.66
C LYS A 299 27.92 -10.40 -0.44
N PHE A 300 28.54 -10.48 0.74
CA PHE A 300 27.93 -10.15 2.02
C PHE A 300 28.52 -8.85 2.53
N ILE A 301 27.68 -8.04 3.10
CA ILE A 301 28.05 -6.79 3.76
C ILE A 301 27.48 -6.80 5.18
N ALA A 302 28.27 -6.33 6.12
CA ALA A 302 27.83 -6.26 7.51
C ALA A 302 28.23 -4.92 8.15
N VAL A 303 27.40 -4.47 9.07
CA VAL A 303 27.72 -3.37 9.97
C VAL A 303 27.42 -3.78 11.39
N ARG A 304 28.18 -3.23 12.35
CA ARG A 304 27.90 -3.40 13.77
C ARG A 304 28.07 -2.08 14.52
N GLN A 305 27.29 -1.93 15.55
CA GLN A 305 27.33 -0.79 16.45
C GLN A 305 27.68 -1.27 17.85
N LEU A 306 28.65 -0.63 18.48
CA LEU A 306 28.95 -0.84 19.88
C LEU A 306 27.78 -0.33 20.74
N ILE A 307 27.15 -1.22 21.51
CA ILE A 307 26.00 -0.90 22.35
C ILE A 307 26.30 -0.95 23.85
N GLY A 308 27.37 -1.62 24.23
CA GLY A 308 27.80 -1.75 25.62
C GLY A 308 29.29 -2.08 25.75
N ILE A 309 29.87 -1.67 26.86
CA ILE A 309 31.21 -2.04 27.30
C ILE A 309 31.09 -2.50 28.75
N GLU A 310 31.33 -3.77 28.99
CA GLU A 310 31.39 -4.33 30.34
C GLU A 310 32.85 -4.35 30.80
N GLN A 311 33.16 -3.59 31.87
CA GLN A 311 34.49 -3.53 32.42
C GLN A 311 34.66 -4.60 33.47
N GLY A 312 35.52 -5.61 33.17
CA GLY A 312 35.95 -6.66 34.08
C GLY A 312 37.46 -6.85 34.01
N LEU A 313 37.96 -8.04 34.32
CA LEU A 313 39.36 -8.43 34.08
C LEU A 313 39.73 -8.37 32.59
N ILE A 314 38.74 -8.49 31.73
CA ILE A 314 38.84 -8.33 30.27
C ILE A 314 37.68 -7.41 29.87
N GLU A 315 37.94 -6.40 29.05
CA GLU A 315 36.92 -5.54 28.49
C GLU A 315 36.08 -6.33 27.48
N LEU A 316 34.80 -6.56 27.80
CA LEU A 316 33.84 -7.18 26.91
C LEU A 316 33.03 -6.12 26.18
N ARG A 317 33.11 -6.12 24.86
CA ARG A 317 32.38 -5.22 23.98
C ARG A 317 31.16 -5.92 23.41
N GLU A 318 30.00 -5.36 23.66
CA GLU A 318 28.75 -5.83 23.11
C GLU A 318 28.41 -5.07 21.83
N TYR A 319 28.13 -5.81 20.76
CA TYR A 319 27.80 -5.24 19.44
C TYR A 319 26.44 -5.71 18.96
N GLN A 320 25.68 -4.77 18.43
CA GLN A 320 24.51 -5.07 17.60
C GLN A 320 24.94 -5.15 16.14
N SER A 321 24.73 -6.31 15.51
CA SER A 321 25.19 -6.59 14.14
C SER A 321 24.04 -6.72 13.15
N PHE A 322 24.26 -6.24 11.93
CA PHE A 322 23.34 -6.34 10.81
C PHE A 322 24.13 -6.88 9.60
N CYS A 323 23.55 -7.86 8.89
CA CYS A 323 24.19 -8.48 7.73
C CYS A 323 23.21 -8.59 6.56
N TYR A 324 23.71 -8.30 5.37
CA TYR A 324 22.93 -8.30 4.13
C TYR A 324 23.70 -9.03 3.03
N VAL A 325 22.95 -9.67 2.12
CA VAL A 325 23.45 -10.12 0.83
C VAL A 325 23.01 -9.13 -0.23
N THR A 326 23.91 -8.76 -1.15
CA THR A 326 23.61 -7.75 -2.15
C THR A 326 24.44 -7.90 -3.42
N THR A 327 23.83 -7.50 -4.55
CA THR A 327 24.51 -7.30 -5.85
C THR A 327 24.97 -5.86 -6.05
N GLU A 328 24.54 -4.94 -5.17
CA GLU A 328 24.77 -3.51 -5.39
C GLU A 328 26.18 -3.10 -4.92
N ASN A 329 26.77 -2.18 -5.67
CA ASN A 329 28.07 -1.61 -5.33
C ASN A 329 27.90 -0.45 -4.33
N LEU A 330 27.58 -0.81 -3.09
CA LEU A 330 27.40 0.12 -1.97
C LEU A 330 28.42 -0.23 -0.88
N THR A 331 28.91 0.78 -0.16
CA THR A 331 29.64 0.52 1.08
C THR A 331 28.69 -0.12 2.11
N PRO A 332 29.18 -0.95 3.04
CA PRO A 332 28.31 -1.66 3.99
C PRO A 332 27.39 -0.72 4.78
N TYR A 333 27.89 0.43 5.22
CA TYR A 333 27.07 1.41 5.93
C TYR A 333 26.04 2.10 5.03
N ALA A 334 26.40 2.42 3.78
CA ALA A 334 25.43 2.98 2.81
C ALA A 334 24.32 1.99 2.50
N ALA A 335 24.66 0.71 2.37
CA ALA A 335 23.68 -0.36 2.17
C ALA A 335 22.79 -0.54 3.41
N HIS A 336 23.33 -0.47 4.63
CA HIS A 336 22.55 -0.50 5.86
C HIS A 336 21.55 0.64 5.93
N LYS A 337 21.96 1.87 5.59
CA LYS A 337 21.05 3.03 5.48
C LYS A 337 19.98 2.79 4.42
N LYS A 338 20.39 2.30 3.25
CA LYS A 338 19.47 2.01 2.14
C LYS A 338 18.48 0.90 2.49
N TYR A 339 18.91 -0.11 3.24
CA TYR A 339 18.01 -1.12 3.80
C TYR A 339 17.05 -0.52 4.83
N GLY A 340 17.51 0.41 5.67
CA GLY A 340 16.68 1.10 6.65
C GLY A 340 15.47 1.84 6.04
N GLU A 341 15.58 2.32 4.79
CA GLU A 341 14.45 2.90 4.07
C GLU A 341 13.31 1.89 3.85
N ARG A 342 13.58 0.57 3.92
CA ARG A 342 12.56 -0.48 3.88
C ARG A 342 11.56 -0.38 5.04
N ALA A 343 11.95 0.18 6.18
CA ALA A 343 11.04 0.39 7.30
C ALA A 343 9.79 1.20 6.88
N THR A 344 9.91 2.03 5.84
CA THR A 344 8.74 2.73 5.26
C THR A 344 7.76 1.78 4.56
N CYS A 345 8.20 0.61 4.08
CA CYS A 345 7.31 -0.42 3.53
C CYS A 345 6.35 -0.96 4.59
N GLU A 346 6.81 -1.12 5.83
CA GLU A 346 5.96 -1.53 6.96
C GLU A 346 4.84 -0.51 7.20
N THR A 347 5.15 0.79 7.06
CA THR A 347 4.14 1.86 7.10
C THR A 347 3.12 1.74 5.97
N TRP A 348 3.55 1.41 4.74
CA TRP A 348 2.63 1.26 3.61
C TRP A 348 1.75 0.01 3.74
N ILE A 349 2.30 -1.08 4.28
CA ILE A 349 1.53 -2.28 4.64
C ILE A 349 0.46 -1.92 5.68
N GLU A 350 0.85 -1.16 6.70
CA GLU A 350 -0.06 -0.68 7.73
C GLU A 350 -1.16 0.23 7.15
N GLU A 351 -0.81 1.14 6.23
CA GLU A 351 -1.79 1.93 5.50
C GLU A 351 -2.78 1.05 4.72
N CYS A 352 -2.30 0.00 4.04
CA CYS A 352 -3.17 -0.93 3.32
C CYS A 352 -4.07 -1.72 4.27
N LYS A 353 -3.54 -2.24 5.37
CA LYS A 353 -4.27 -3.09 6.32
C LYS A 353 -5.29 -2.31 7.13
N THR A 354 -4.86 -1.22 7.76
CA THR A 354 -5.68 -0.51 8.76
C THR A 354 -6.38 0.71 8.18
N GLN A 355 -5.72 1.47 7.30
CA GLN A 355 -6.32 2.67 6.75
C GLN A 355 -7.17 2.39 5.50
N MET A 356 -6.86 1.35 4.73
CA MET A 356 -7.67 0.89 3.58
C MET A 356 -8.40 -0.42 3.84
N ASN A 357 -8.31 -0.92 5.06
CA ASN A 357 -9.08 -2.07 5.54
C ASN A 357 -8.94 -3.35 4.70
N ALA A 358 -7.76 -3.57 4.13
CA ALA A 358 -7.47 -4.73 3.30
C ALA A 358 -7.71 -6.08 4.00
N GLY A 359 -7.71 -6.07 5.35
CA GLY A 359 -7.95 -7.24 6.17
C GLY A 359 -9.27 -7.23 6.95
N HIS A 360 -10.14 -6.24 6.80
CA HIS A 360 -11.31 -6.08 7.68
C HIS A 360 -12.65 -6.47 7.03
N ILE A 361 -12.88 -6.14 5.77
CA ILE A 361 -14.11 -6.52 5.08
C ILE A 361 -13.96 -7.97 4.60
N ARG A 362 -14.72 -8.89 5.21
CA ARG A 362 -14.56 -10.32 4.97
C ARG A 362 -15.87 -11.07 4.83
N THR A 363 -15.76 -12.21 4.14
CA THR A 363 -16.81 -13.21 3.98
C THR A 363 -16.30 -14.57 4.45
N SER A 364 -17.09 -15.63 4.28
CA SER A 364 -16.67 -17.01 4.52
C SER A 364 -15.77 -17.58 3.40
N GLU A 365 -15.85 -17.02 2.20
CA GLU A 365 -15.27 -17.59 0.98
C GLU A 365 -13.89 -17.02 0.67
N PHE A 366 -12.93 -17.86 0.30
CA PHE A 366 -11.55 -17.45 0.03
C PHE A 366 -11.44 -16.45 -1.15
N TRP A 367 -12.09 -16.75 -2.28
CA TRP A 367 -11.99 -15.89 -3.46
C TRP A 367 -12.72 -14.57 -3.28
N ALA A 368 -13.79 -14.54 -2.50
CA ALA A 368 -14.45 -13.29 -2.10
C ALA A 368 -13.52 -12.42 -1.27
N ASN A 369 -12.83 -13.02 -0.30
CA ASN A 369 -11.86 -12.30 0.54
C ASN A 369 -10.66 -11.81 -0.28
N SER A 370 -10.18 -12.62 -1.23
CA SER A 370 -9.13 -12.22 -2.18
C SER A 370 -9.57 -11.03 -3.05
N ALA A 371 -10.80 -11.05 -3.58
CA ALA A 371 -11.35 -9.93 -4.37
C ALA A 371 -11.52 -8.66 -3.52
N LEU A 372 -11.98 -8.79 -2.27
CA LEU A 372 -12.09 -7.67 -1.32
C LEU A 372 -10.72 -7.07 -0.99
N PHE A 373 -9.72 -7.92 -0.82
CA PHE A 373 -8.34 -7.49 -0.66
C PHE A 373 -7.87 -6.69 -1.88
N GLN A 374 -8.14 -7.16 -3.11
CA GLN A 374 -7.80 -6.42 -4.33
C GLN A 374 -8.59 -5.10 -4.46
N CYS A 375 -9.84 -5.02 -3.97
CA CYS A 375 -10.56 -3.74 -3.89
C CYS A 375 -9.81 -2.74 -3.01
N ALA A 376 -9.30 -3.17 -1.85
CA ALA A 376 -8.55 -2.32 -0.94
C ALA A 376 -7.21 -1.88 -1.55
N ILE A 377 -6.48 -2.79 -2.21
CA ILE A 377 -5.24 -2.46 -2.94
C ILE A 377 -5.50 -1.46 -4.06
N LEU A 378 -6.58 -1.63 -4.82
CA LEU A 378 -6.96 -0.71 -5.89
C LEU A 378 -7.32 0.66 -5.35
N ALA A 379 -8.10 0.72 -4.25
CA ALA A 379 -8.44 1.96 -3.56
C ALA A 379 -7.19 2.69 -3.03
N TYR A 380 -6.25 1.94 -2.43
CA TYR A 380 -4.96 2.45 -1.99
C TYR A 380 -4.17 3.07 -3.15
N ASN A 381 -4.01 2.31 -4.21
CA ASN A 381 -3.25 2.74 -5.38
C ASN A 381 -3.89 3.97 -6.05
N LEU A 382 -5.22 4.05 -6.16
CA LEU A 382 -5.90 5.23 -6.69
C LEU A 382 -5.52 6.51 -5.93
N LEU A 383 -5.52 6.48 -4.60
CA LEU A 383 -5.13 7.63 -3.79
C LEU A 383 -3.63 7.95 -3.91
N LYS A 384 -2.75 6.93 -3.92
CA LYS A 384 -1.30 7.14 -4.12
C LYS A 384 -0.99 7.68 -5.52
N TRP A 385 -1.69 7.23 -6.56
CA TRP A 385 -1.55 7.77 -7.92
C TRP A 385 -2.02 9.21 -8.03
N MET A 386 -3.15 9.53 -7.41
CA MET A 386 -3.60 10.92 -7.34
C MET A 386 -2.58 11.78 -6.59
N ALA A 387 -2.05 11.32 -5.47
CA ALA A 387 -1.02 12.02 -4.70
C ALA A 387 0.28 12.20 -5.52
N LEU A 388 0.71 11.17 -6.24
CA LEU A 388 1.86 11.23 -7.15
C LEU A 388 1.68 12.32 -8.21
N LEU A 389 0.52 12.37 -8.85
CA LEU A 389 0.23 13.32 -9.93
C LEU A 389 -0.03 14.75 -9.43
N THR A 390 -0.55 14.91 -8.22
CA THR A 390 -0.72 16.22 -7.57
C THR A 390 0.61 16.81 -7.16
N GLY A 391 1.53 15.98 -6.67
CA GLY A 391 2.85 16.44 -6.21
C GLY A 391 2.80 17.18 -4.87
N GLY A 392 3.84 17.98 -4.61
CA GLY A 392 3.94 18.81 -3.42
C GLY A 392 3.82 18.04 -2.10
N ALA A 393 3.18 18.65 -1.10
CA ALA A 393 2.97 18.07 0.22
C ALA A 393 2.07 16.82 0.17
N VAL A 394 1.07 16.79 -0.72
CA VAL A 394 0.09 15.69 -0.84
C VAL A 394 0.78 14.35 -1.12
N ARG A 395 1.89 14.36 -1.88
CA ARG A 395 2.66 13.15 -2.19
C ARG A 395 3.23 12.46 -0.93
N GLN A 396 3.44 13.20 0.15
CA GLN A 396 4.01 12.67 1.38
C GLN A 396 2.93 12.23 2.39
N TRP A 397 1.68 12.57 2.16
CA TRP A 397 0.62 12.28 3.11
C TRP A 397 0.25 10.80 3.14
N GLU A 398 -0.05 10.33 4.34
CA GLU A 398 -0.69 9.04 4.54
C GLU A 398 -2.15 9.07 4.11
N ILE A 399 -2.71 7.90 3.85
CA ILE A 399 -4.12 7.75 3.43
C ILE A 399 -5.09 8.41 4.42
N LYS A 400 -4.89 8.21 5.75
CA LYS A 400 -5.75 8.83 6.77
C LYS A 400 -5.75 10.35 6.70
N THR A 401 -4.59 10.94 6.38
CA THR A 401 -4.42 12.39 6.22
C THR A 401 -5.13 12.90 4.97
N MET A 402 -4.93 12.20 3.83
CA MET A 402 -5.65 12.53 2.59
C MET A 402 -7.17 12.41 2.78
N ARG A 403 -7.63 11.38 3.47
CA ARG A 403 -9.05 11.20 3.78
C ARG A 403 -9.60 12.33 4.63
N LEU A 404 -8.88 12.75 5.67
CA LEU A 404 -9.30 13.80 6.58
C LEU A 404 -9.39 15.16 5.88
N TRP A 405 -8.40 15.51 5.06
CA TRP A 405 -8.26 16.85 4.54
C TRP A 405 -8.75 17.05 3.11
N LEU A 406 -8.76 15.99 2.30
CA LEU A 406 -9.16 16.10 0.89
C LEU A 406 -10.51 15.44 0.60
N ILE A 407 -10.89 14.37 1.30
CA ILE A 407 -12.11 13.60 1.00
C ILE A 407 -13.26 14.01 1.91
N ARG A 408 -13.02 14.14 3.23
CA ARG A 408 -14.05 14.54 4.21
C ARG A 408 -14.26 16.05 4.23
N VAL A 409 -14.64 16.60 3.09
CA VAL A 409 -14.98 18.02 2.93
C VAL A 409 -16.49 18.14 2.84
N ALA A 410 -17.09 18.94 3.72
CA ALA A 410 -18.52 19.19 3.68
C ALA A 410 -18.91 19.85 2.34
N GLY A 411 -20.01 19.41 1.77
CA GLY A 411 -20.50 19.96 0.51
C GLY A 411 -22.02 20.06 0.46
N LYS A 412 -22.52 20.93 -0.39
CA LYS A 412 -23.94 21.04 -0.71
C LYS A 412 -24.13 20.97 -2.23
N LEU A 413 -24.79 19.94 -2.69
CA LEU A 413 -25.16 19.79 -4.09
C LEU A 413 -26.41 20.64 -4.35
N THR A 414 -26.34 21.52 -5.33
CA THR A 414 -27.47 22.34 -5.80
C THR A 414 -27.69 22.09 -7.28
N GLU A 415 -28.91 22.21 -7.72
CA GLU A 415 -29.32 22.09 -9.11
C GLU A 415 -29.93 23.40 -9.61
N GLY A 416 -29.53 23.85 -10.77
CA GLY A 416 -30.04 25.04 -11.42
C GLY A 416 -29.58 25.12 -12.86
N GLY A 417 -30.44 25.57 -13.78
CA GLY A 417 -30.06 25.74 -15.18
C GLY A 417 -29.57 24.45 -15.87
N ARG A 418 -30.12 23.28 -15.52
CA ARG A 418 -29.66 21.94 -16.01
C ARG A 418 -28.26 21.55 -15.59
N GLN A 419 -27.66 22.24 -14.61
CA GLN A 419 -26.34 21.99 -14.11
C GLN A 419 -26.36 21.61 -12.62
N LEU A 420 -25.58 20.61 -12.23
CA LEU A 420 -25.31 20.31 -10.83
C LEU A 420 -24.07 21.10 -10.38
N THR A 421 -24.17 21.74 -9.23
CA THR A 421 -23.06 22.48 -8.62
C THR A 421 -22.84 22.01 -7.20
N LEU A 422 -21.63 21.51 -6.92
CA LEU A 422 -21.21 21.16 -5.57
C LEU A 422 -20.59 22.40 -4.91
N LYS A 423 -21.30 22.97 -3.94
CA LYS A 423 -20.81 24.10 -3.14
C LYS A 423 -20.04 23.58 -1.94
N LEU A 424 -18.78 23.99 -1.80
CA LEU A 424 -17.89 23.69 -0.68
C LEU A 424 -17.80 24.90 0.27
N PRO A 425 -17.30 24.74 1.51
CA PRO A 425 -17.01 25.86 2.40
C PRO A 425 -16.08 26.86 1.71
N ARG A 426 -16.34 28.14 1.92
CA ARG A 426 -15.53 29.22 1.31
C ARG A 426 -14.05 29.15 1.72
N ARG A 427 -13.78 28.67 2.93
CA ARG A 427 -12.43 28.46 3.48
C ARG A 427 -12.41 27.18 4.29
N PHE A 428 -11.39 26.36 4.11
CA PHE A 428 -11.10 25.18 4.91
C PHE A 428 -9.61 24.88 4.92
N LEU A 429 -9.18 24.09 5.86
CA LEU A 429 -7.77 23.71 6.01
C LEU A 429 -7.30 22.92 4.78
N HIS A 430 -6.11 23.22 4.26
CA HIS A 430 -5.54 22.60 3.07
C HIS A 430 -6.36 22.82 1.78
N GLN A 431 -7.03 23.98 1.67
CA GLN A 431 -7.80 24.34 0.48
C GLN A 431 -6.91 24.44 -0.77
N GLU A 432 -5.66 24.90 -0.66
CA GLU A 432 -4.73 25.01 -1.78
C GLU A 432 -4.35 23.64 -2.33
N GLU A 433 -4.02 22.69 -1.46
CA GLU A 433 -3.73 21.30 -1.83
C GLU A 433 -4.97 20.63 -2.44
N TRP A 434 -6.17 20.93 -1.90
CA TRP A 434 -7.41 20.44 -2.45
C TRP A 434 -7.67 20.97 -3.87
N GLN A 435 -7.39 22.23 -4.15
CA GLN A 435 -7.52 22.82 -5.49
C GLN A 435 -6.51 22.22 -6.48
N LEU A 436 -5.29 21.90 -6.03
CA LEU A 436 -4.31 21.17 -6.85
C LEU A 436 -4.80 19.76 -7.18
N TRP A 437 -5.33 19.07 -6.19
CA TRP A 437 -5.93 17.75 -6.30
C TRP A 437 -7.10 17.72 -7.29
N GLU A 438 -8.01 18.69 -7.19
CA GLU A 438 -9.13 18.84 -8.12
C GLU A 438 -8.64 19.11 -9.56
N ARG A 439 -7.79 20.11 -9.76
CA ARG A 439 -7.23 20.43 -11.08
C ARG A 439 -6.55 19.23 -11.74
N MET A 440 -5.77 18.47 -10.96
CA MET A 440 -5.13 17.25 -11.44
C MET A 440 -6.17 16.23 -11.91
N SER A 441 -7.27 16.07 -11.17
CA SER A 441 -8.30 15.07 -11.45
C SER A 441 -9.04 15.32 -12.77
N LEU A 442 -9.12 16.56 -13.20
CA LEU A 442 -9.81 16.98 -14.44
C LEU A 442 -8.95 16.83 -15.71
N THR A 443 -7.64 16.62 -15.57
CA THR A 443 -6.75 16.49 -16.72
C THR A 443 -6.86 15.11 -17.38
N ILE A 444 -6.79 15.06 -18.70
CA ILE A 444 -6.90 13.82 -19.51
C ILE A 444 -5.59 13.01 -19.45
N PHE A 445 -5.72 11.68 -19.48
CA PHE A 445 -4.59 10.72 -19.53
C PHE A 445 -4.02 10.53 -20.93
#